data_eb760935bcdf6d6d5008b6b8e328556b
#
_entry.id   eb760935bcdf6d6d5008b6b8e328556b
#
_cell.length_a   1.000
_cell.length_b   1.000
_cell.length_c   1.000
_cell.angle_alpha   90.00
_cell.angle_beta   90.00
_cell.angle_gamma   90.00
#
_symmetry.space_group_name_H-M   'P 1'
#
loop_
_entity.id
_entity.type
_entity.pdbx_description
1 polymer ?
#
loop_
_entity_poly.entity_id
_entity_poly.type
_entity_poly.pdbx_seq_one_letter_code
_entity_poly.pdbx_strand_id
1 'polypeptide(L)'
;MESGKAEVKQRNFLADLRNSYSSVLIAAEYWRKRKYRVTLQPNEECPPDGDWRDFVDDCDLTLSVPIEVKQSSKAWRGEFDYPFAQVRVMAKHAWDSKDPKPHLVMIMDAEAQAAVIVPGSSFPTWIERHQTDSRDGRSQWVYDCSKRKCEWVAL
;
A
#
# COMPACT_ATOMS: atom_id res chain seq x y z
N MET A 1 -0.80 50.94 -12.66
CA MET A 1 -1.83 50.07 -13.28
C MET A 1 -1.57 48.58 -13.19
N GLU A 2 -0.56 48.15 -12.39
CA GLU A 2 -0.21 46.71 -12.21
C GLU A 2 -0.89 45.99 -11.02
N SER A 3 -1.39 46.77 -10.04
CA SER A 3 -1.98 46.16 -8.82
C SER A 3 -3.29 45.39 -9.06
N GLY A 4 -4.08 45.83 -10.06
CA GLY A 4 -5.36 45.18 -10.37
C GLY A 4 -5.28 43.78 -11.00
N LYS A 5 -4.19 43.46 -11.72
CA LYS A 5 -3.99 42.14 -12.33
C LYS A 5 -3.54 41.08 -11.31
N ALA A 6 -2.76 41.45 -10.30
CA ALA A 6 -2.35 40.55 -9.23
C ALA A 6 -3.53 40.16 -8.34
N GLU A 7 -4.39 41.11 -8.02
CA GLU A 7 -5.58 40.91 -7.16
C GLU A 7 -6.64 40.00 -7.83
N VAL A 8 -6.83 40.12 -9.15
CA VAL A 8 -7.74 39.26 -9.91
C VAL A 8 -7.20 37.82 -9.99
N LYS A 9 -5.89 37.62 -10.15
CA LYS A 9 -5.26 36.30 -10.17
C LYS A 9 -5.40 35.59 -8.82
N GLN A 10 -5.22 36.31 -7.72
CA GLN A 10 -5.31 35.74 -6.36
C GLN A 10 -6.75 35.36 -5.99
N ARG A 11 -7.75 36.15 -6.40
CA ARG A 11 -9.17 35.82 -6.19
C ARG A 11 -9.59 34.57 -6.95
N ASN A 12 -9.14 34.38 -8.18
CA ASN A 12 -9.42 33.17 -8.95
C ASN A 12 -8.74 31.95 -8.35
N PHE A 13 -7.50 32.07 -7.89
CA PHE A 13 -6.77 30.98 -7.25
C PHE A 13 -7.46 30.46 -5.99
N LEU A 14 -7.91 31.35 -5.09
CA LEU A 14 -8.64 30.95 -3.88
C LEU A 14 -10.01 30.34 -4.17
N ALA A 15 -10.70 30.81 -5.22
CA ALA A 15 -11.95 30.19 -5.67
C ALA A 15 -11.71 28.79 -6.24
N ASP A 16 -10.66 28.63 -7.02
CA ASP A 16 -10.26 27.34 -7.60
C ASP A 16 -9.82 26.36 -6.51
N LEU A 17 -9.07 26.80 -5.51
CA LEU A 17 -8.66 26.01 -4.35
C LEU A 17 -9.88 25.53 -3.54
N ARG A 18 -10.86 26.41 -3.28
CA ARG A 18 -12.11 26.04 -2.59
C ARG A 18 -12.96 25.07 -3.40
N ASN A 19 -13.01 25.22 -4.71
CA ASN A 19 -13.75 24.32 -5.61
C ASN A 19 -13.05 22.96 -5.69
N SER A 20 -11.72 22.89 -5.67
CA SER A 20 -10.97 21.64 -5.68
C SER A 20 -11.11 20.87 -4.37
N TYR A 21 -11.25 21.55 -3.23
CA TYR A 21 -11.36 20.90 -1.92
C TYR A 21 -12.58 19.96 -1.81
N SER A 22 -13.69 20.30 -2.39
CA SER A 22 -14.87 19.40 -2.45
C SER A 22 -14.57 18.12 -3.21
N SER A 23 -13.80 18.19 -4.29
CA SER A 23 -13.36 17.02 -5.05
C SER A 23 -12.40 16.15 -4.26
N VAL A 24 -11.49 16.75 -3.48
CA VAL A 24 -10.58 16.04 -2.57
C VAL A 24 -11.37 15.27 -1.50
N LEU A 25 -12.40 15.87 -0.91
CA LEU A 25 -13.26 15.20 0.07
C LEU A 25 -14.02 14.01 -0.54
N ILE A 26 -14.54 14.16 -1.77
CA ILE A 26 -15.20 13.06 -2.49
C ILE A 26 -14.21 11.92 -2.76
N ALA A 27 -13.00 12.24 -3.21
CA ALA A 27 -11.94 11.27 -3.42
C ALA A 27 -11.55 10.56 -2.12
N ALA A 28 -11.40 11.30 -1.02
CA ALA A 28 -11.10 10.74 0.30
C ALA A 28 -12.17 9.73 0.75
N GLU A 29 -13.45 10.07 0.59
CA GLU A 29 -14.56 9.19 0.93
C GLU A 29 -14.59 7.94 0.04
N TYR A 30 -14.31 8.06 -1.24
CA TYR A 30 -14.18 6.94 -2.17
C TYR A 30 -13.13 5.92 -1.69
N TRP A 31 -11.96 6.40 -1.25
CA TRP A 31 -10.90 5.54 -0.77
C TRP A 31 -11.16 4.97 0.62
N ARG A 32 -11.79 5.73 1.54
CA ARG A 32 -12.23 5.23 2.86
C ARG A 32 -13.23 4.08 2.74
N LYS A 33 -14.18 4.17 1.81
CA LYS A 33 -15.13 3.08 1.52
C LYS A 33 -14.43 1.80 1.05
N ARG A 34 -13.22 1.93 0.49
CA ARG A 34 -12.36 0.80 0.10
C ARG A 34 -11.40 0.35 1.19
N LYS A 35 -11.64 0.81 2.43
CA LYS A 35 -10.86 0.44 3.61
C LYS A 35 -9.41 0.95 3.62
N TYR A 36 -9.09 1.96 2.81
CA TYR A 36 -7.82 2.67 2.93
C TYR A 36 -7.86 3.67 4.08
N ARG A 37 -6.75 3.80 4.79
CA ARG A 37 -6.55 4.93 5.70
C ARG A 37 -6.16 6.15 4.86
N VAL A 38 -6.96 7.20 4.94
CA VAL A 38 -6.77 8.43 4.14
C VAL A 38 -6.39 9.56 5.08
N THR A 39 -5.28 10.21 4.79
CA THR A 39 -4.85 11.45 5.41
C THR A 39 -5.00 12.57 4.38
N LEU A 40 -5.73 13.62 4.73
CA LEU A 40 -5.80 14.84 3.94
C LEU A 40 -4.56 15.68 4.26
N GLN A 41 -3.90 16.20 3.24
CA GLN A 41 -2.83 17.17 3.44
C GLN A 41 -3.43 18.55 3.71
N PRO A 42 -2.85 19.35 4.63
CA PRO A 42 -3.29 20.71 4.83
C PRO A 42 -3.00 21.54 3.58
N ASN A 43 -3.99 22.28 3.12
CA ASN A 43 -3.77 23.28 2.10
C ASN A 43 -3.17 24.51 2.77
N GLU A 44 -1.93 24.83 2.46
CA GLU A 44 -1.29 26.07 2.89
C GLU A 44 -1.60 27.16 1.88
N GLU A 45 -2.26 28.23 2.34
CA GLU A 45 -2.52 29.39 1.49
C GLU A 45 -1.25 30.23 1.39
N CYS A 46 -0.77 30.49 0.18
CA CYS A 46 0.34 31.40 -0.04
C CYS A 46 -0.07 32.81 0.41
N PRO A 47 0.68 33.48 1.32
CA PRO A 47 0.44 34.86 1.69
C PRO A 47 0.50 35.80 0.46
N PRO A 48 -0.15 36.98 0.52
CA PRO A 48 -0.17 37.91 -0.62
C PRO A 48 1.21 38.36 -1.12
N ASP A 49 2.21 38.36 -0.24
CA ASP A 49 3.61 38.72 -0.48
C ASP A 49 4.56 37.52 -0.55
N GLY A 50 4.03 36.28 -0.45
CA GLY A 50 4.79 35.05 -0.54
C GLY A 50 5.12 34.62 -1.98
N ASP A 51 6.19 33.85 -2.16
CA ASP A 51 6.44 33.16 -3.42
C ASP A 51 5.59 31.87 -3.46
N TRP A 52 4.64 31.76 -4.41
CA TRP A 52 3.77 30.60 -4.56
C TRP A 52 4.53 29.28 -4.75
N ARG A 53 5.81 29.32 -5.16
CA ARG A 53 6.65 28.15 -5.34
C ARG A 53 7.04 27.49 -4.02
N ASP A 54 7.03 28.26 -2.93
CA ASP A 54 7.31 27.75 -1.59
C ASP A 54 6.07 27.04 -0.96
N PHE A 55 4.91 27.16 -1.62
CA PHE A 55 3.63 26.61 -1.19
C PHE A 55 3.07 25.55 -2.15
N VAL A 56 3.95 24.87 -2.89
CA VAL A 56 3.56 23.77 -3.78
C VAL A 56 3.33 22.52 -2.92
N ASP A 57 2.08 22.06 -2.89
CA ASP A 57 1.71 20.81 -2.20
C ASP A 57 2.31 19.59 -2.89
N ASP A 58 2.84 18.66 -2.11
CA ASP A 58 3.31 17.37 -2.63
C ASP A 58 2.16 16.50 -3.13
N CYS A 59 0.97 16.60 -2.47
CA CYS A 59 -0.26 15.91 -2.88
C CYS A 59 -1.46 16.36 -2.02
N ASP A 60 -2.68 16.23 -2.55
CA ASP A 60 -3.92 16.56 -1.83
C ASP A 60 -4.27 15.56 -0.72
N LEU A 61 -3.90 14.29 -0.90
CA LEU A 61 -4.18 13.22 0.06
C LEU A 61 -3.16 12.09 -0.01
N THR A 62 -2.93 11.46 1.15
CA THR A 62 -2.07 10.28 1.27
C THR A 62 -2.90 9.06 1.62
N LEU A 63 -2.65 7.95 0.91
CA LEU A 63 -3.24 6.65 1.21
C LEU A 63 -2.23 5.77 1.95
N SER A 64 -2.63 5.26 3.10
CA SER A 64 -1.87 4.23 3.81
C SER A 64 -2.46 2.86 3.52
N VAL A 65 -1.61 1.92 3.18
CA VAL A 65 -2.00 0.54 2.88
C VAL A 65 -1.41 -0.42 3.93
N PRO A 66 -2.17 -1.41 4.42
CA PRO A 66 -1.65 -2.41 5.33
C PRO A 66 -0.73 -3.38 4.57
N ILE A 67 0.46 -3.61 5.13
CA ILE A 67 1.44 -4.58 4.64
C ILE A 67 1.69 -5.60 5.73
N GLU A 68 1.59 -6.88 5.40
CA GLU A 68 2.02 -7.97 6.28
C GLU A 68 3.47 -8.31 5.97
N VAL A 69 4.33 -8.34 6.98
CA VAL A 69 5.74 -8.70 6.83
C VAL A 69 6.02 -10.00 7.58
N LYS A 70 6.70 -10.92 6.93
CA LYS A 70 7.11 -12.21 7.48
C LYS A 70 8.56 -12.49 7.16
N GLN A 71 9.17 -13.38 7.94
CA GLN A 71 10.50 -13.91 7.68
C GLN A 71 10.44 -15.44 7.53
N SER A 72 11.05 -15.94 6.46
CA SER A 72 11.24 -17.36 6.22
C SER A 72 12.35 -17.90 7.14
N SER A 73 12.26 -19.18 7.51
CA SER A 73 13.38 -19.90 8.14
C SER A 73 14.39 -20.44 7.13
N LYS A 74 14.18 -20.22 5.83
CA LYS A 74 15.05 -20.68 4.74
C LYS A 74 15.69 -19.51 4.06
N ALA A 75 16.96 -19.62 3.74
CA ALA A 75 17.67 -18.66 2.90
C ALA A 75 17.39 -18.96 1.42
N TRP A 76 17.24 -17.92 0.63
CA TRP A 76 17.08 -17.94 -0.83
C TRP A 76 17.38 -16.54 -1.39
N ARG A 77 17.60 -16.41 -2.69
CA ARG A 77 17.95 -15.11 -3.32
C ARG A 77 16.95 -14.68 -4.39
N GLY A 78 16.05 -15.56 -4.78
CA GLY A 78 15.05 -15.25 -5.80
C GLY A 78 14.14 -16.42 -6.12
N GLU A 79 13.40 -16.33 -7.23
CA GLU A 79 12.44 -17.35 -7.64
C GLU A 79 13.07 -18.73 -7.84
N PHE A 80 14.28 -18.74 -8.42
CA PHE A 80 14.90 -19.99 -8.88
C PHE A 80 15.42 -20.87 -7.77
N ASP A 81 15.90 -20.28 -6.68
CA ASP A 81 16.42 -20.98 -5.52
C ASP A 81 15.44 -21.02 -4.34
N TYR A 82 14.24 -20.47 -4.51
CA TYR A 82 13.17 -20.58 -3.52
C TYR A 82 12.77 -22.04 -3.31
N PRO A 83 12.81 -22.55 -2.06
CA PRO A 83 12.82 -24.00 -1.79
C PRO A 83 11.48 -24.71 -1.99
N PHE A 84 10.41 -23.97 -2.28
CA PHE A 84 9.07 -24.56 -2.43
C PHE A 84 8.51 -24.30 -3.82
N ALA A 85 7.60 -25.19 -4.29
CA ALA A 85 6.96 -25.05 -5.58
C ALA A 85 6.01 -23.85 -5.67
N GLN A 86 5.41 -23.47 -4.54
CA GLN A 86 4.49 -22.33 -4.39
C GLN A 86 4.97 -21.44 -3.26
N VAL A 87 4.57 -20.17 -3.29
CA VAL A 87 4.83 -19.24 -2.18
C VAL A 87 3.75 -19.41 -1.11
N ARG A 88 4.14 -19.87 0.08
CA ARG A 88 3.22 -19.94 1.22
C ARG A 88 2.99 -18.55 1.77
N VAL A 89 1.77 -18.06 1.59
CA VAL A 89 1.42 -16.70 1.99
C VAL A 89 1.19 -16.63 3.49
N MET A 90 0.21 -17.40 4.00
CA MET A 90 -0.05 -17.46 5.44
C MET A 90 -1.06 -18.57 5.80
N ALA A 91 -1.25 -18.79 7.10
CA ALA A 91 -2.33 -19.63 7.61
C ALA A 91 -3.69 -19.05 7.20
N LYS A 92 -4.62 -19.94 6.79
CA LYS A 92 -5.96 -19.55 6.34
C LYS A 92 -6.69 -18.71 7.37
N HIS A 93 -6.75 -19.17 8.63
CA HIS A 93 -7.43 -18.45 9.70
C HIS A 93 -6.86 -17.04 9.94
N ALA A 94 -5.53 -16.89 9.79
CA ALA A 94 -4.86 -15.61 9.96
C ALA A 94 -5.20 -14.62 8.83
N TRP A 95 -5.35 -15.11 7.60
CA TRP A 95 -5.81 -14.28 6.49
C TRP A 95 -7.28 -13.92 6.64
N ASP A 96 -8.12 -14.92 6.91
CA ASP A 96 -9.57 -14.75 6.95
C ASP A 96 -10.02 -13.77 8.05
N SER A 97 -9.30 -13.71 9.17
CA SER A 97 -9.58 -12.80 10.29
C SER A 97 -9.18 -11.35 10.09
N LYS A 98 -8.35 -11.05 9.08
CA LYS A 98 -7.90 -9.66 8.85
C LYS A 98 -8.97 -8.80 8.19
N ASP A 99 -9.20 -7.59 8.73
CA ASP A 99 -10.03 -6.54 8.12
C ASP A 99 -9.45 -5.16 8.49
N PRO A 100 -8.95 -4.38 7.54
CA PRO A 100 -8.82 -4.68 6.11
C PRO A 100 -7.78 -5.77 5.82
N LYS A 101 -7.95 -6.46 4.70
CA LYS A 101 -6.94 -7.39 4.19
C LYS A 101 -5.65 -6.65 3.86
N PRO A 102 -4.47 -7.26 4.06
CA PRO A 102 -3.22 -6.69 3.61
C PRO A 102 -3.24 -6.40 2.11
N HIS A 103 -2.75 -5.23 1.74
CA HIS A 103 -2.58 -4.85 0.33
C HIS A 103 -1.53 -5.75 -0.33
N LEU A 104 -0.51 -6.09 0.44
CA LEU A 104 0.50 -7.07 0.04
C LEU A 104 1.06 -7.83 1.26
N VAL A 105 1.63 -9.00 0.99
CA VAL A 105 2.41 -9.78 1.96
C VAL A 105 3.84 -9.85 1.47
N MET A 106 4.78 -9.34 2.28
CA MET A 106 6.21 -9.40 2.02
C MET A 106 6.83 -10.50 2.88
N ILE A 107 7.45 -11.47 2.24
CA ILE A 107 8.12 -12.57 2.92
C ILE A 107 9.62 -12.47 2.65
N MET A 108 10.39 -12.16 3.67
CA MET A 108 11.85 -12.10 3.58
C MET A 108 12.48 -13.47 3.73
N ASP A 109 13.62 -13.68 3.11
CA ASP A 109 14.45 -14.85 3.36
C ASP A 109 15.03 -14.84 4.79
N ALA A 110 15.67 -15.93 5.22
CA ALA A 110 16.20 -16.07 6.58
C ALA A 110 17.26 -15.02 6.95
N GLU A 111 17.94 -14.46 5.95
CA GLU A 111 19.04 -13.50 6.13
C GLU A 111 18.61 -12.06 5.81
N ALA A 112 17.34 -11.86 5.47
CA ALA A 112 16.76 -10.57 5.06
C ALA A 112 17.53 -9.88 3.89
N GLN A 113 18.03 -10.68 2.95
CA GLN A 113 18.73 -10.19 1.77
C GLN A 113 17.90 -10.29 0.50
N ALA A 114 16.78 -11.00 0.55
CA ALA A 114 15.82 -11.11 -0.52
C ALA A 114 14.39 -11.15 0.04
N ALA A 115 13.43 -10.76 -0.75
CA ALA A 115 12.03 -10.88 -0.40
C ALA A 115 11.18 -11.30 -1.61
N VAL A 116 10.08 -11.98 -1.33
CA VAL A 116 8.99 -12.19 -2.26
C VAL A 116 7.79 -11.37 -1.82
N ILE A 117 7.22 -10.61 -2.74
CA ILE A 117 6.06 -9.75 -2.53
C ILE A 117 4.86 -10.40 -3.21
N VAL A 118 3.83 -10.70 -2.40
CA VAL A 118 2.58 -11.31 -2.86
C VAL A 118 1.49 -10.25 -2.81
N PRO A 119 0.95 -9.81 -3.95
CA PRO A 119 -0.16 -8.86 -3.96
C PRO A 119 -1.41 -9.45 -3.32
N GLY A 120 -2.04 -8.73 -2.37
CA GLY A 120 -3.29 -9.14 -1.76
C GLY A 120 -4.44 -9.27 -2.76
N SER A 121 -4.40 -8.47 -3.83
CA SER A 121 -5.34 -8.55 -4.96
C SER A 121 -5.29 -9.88 -5.72
N SER A 122 -4.19 -10.65 -5.59
CA SER A 122 -4.08 -11.98 -6.19
C SER A 122 -4.81 -13.07 -5.41
N PHE A 123 -5.38 -12.78 -4.23
CA PHE A 123 -6.07 -13.72 -3.35
C PHE A 123 -7.07 -14.65 -4.05
N PRO A 124 -7.91 -14.20 -5.01
CA PRO A 124 -8.84 -15.08 -5.71
C PRO A 124 -8.19 -16.23 -6.50
N THR A 125 -6.87 -16.16 -6.69
CA THR A 125 -6.07 -17.18 -7.39
C THR A 125 -5.24 -18.06 -6.48
N TRP A 126 -5.28 -17.80 -5.16
CA TRP A 126 -4.55 -18.61 -4.21
C TRP A 126 -5.23 -19.94 -4.00
N ILE A 127 -4.44 -20.95 -3.65
CA ILE A 127 -4.93 -22.29 -3.37
C ILE A 127 -4.85 -22.60 -1.89
N GLU A 128 -5.87 -23.25 -1.38
CA GLU A 128 -5.88 -23.78 -0.02
C GLU A 128 -5.13 -25.12 0.00
N ARG A 129 -4.24 -25.26 0.96
CA ARG A 129 -3.52 -26.51 1.18
C ARG A 129 -3.48 -26.84 2.66
N HIS A 130 -3.74 -28.10 3.00
CA HIS A 130 -3.53 -28.62 4.34
C HIS A 130 -2.04 -28.94 4.54
N GLN A 131 -1.47 -28.47 5.63
CA GLN A 131 -0.07 -28.70 5.95
C GLN A 131 0.11 -29.06 7.41
N THR A 132 1.03 -30.00 7.66
CA THR A 132 1.53 -30.31 9.00
C THR A 132 2.92 -29.70 9.16
N ASP A 133 3.12 -28.93 10.25
CA ASP A 133 4.44 -28.40 10.59
C ASP A 133 5.29 -29.55 11.15
N SER A 134 6.44 -29.80 10.54
CA SER A 134 7.33 -30.89 10.95
C SER A 134 8.00 -30.66 12.31
N ARG A 135 7.97 -29.42 12.83
CA ARG A 135 8.63 -29.06 14.11
C ARG A 135 7.78 -29.41 15.32
N ASP A 136 6.48 -29.23 15.23
CA ASP A 136 5.54 -29.41 16.35
C ASP A 136 4.36 -30.32 16.05
N GLY A 137 4.29 -30.87 14.85
CA GLY A 137 3.22 -31.76 14.38
C GLY A 137 1.85 -31.09 14.19
N ARG A 138 1.76 -29.77 14.33
CA ARG A 138 0.49 -29.08 14.17
C ARG A 138 0.08 -29.01 12.71
N SER A 139 -1.16 -29.35 12.46
CA SER A 139 -1.77 -29.28 11.13
C SER A 139 -2.64 -28.04 11.00
N GLN A 140 -2.52 -27.35 9.87
CA GLN A 140 -3.31 -26.17 9.57
C GLN A 140 -3.54 -25.99 8.07
N TRP A 141 -4.61 -25.31 7.74
CA TRP A 141 -4.84 -24.85 6.38
C TRP A 141 -4.03 -23.58 6.12
N VAL A 142 -3.41 -23.51 4.96
CA VAL A 142 -2.60 -22.39 4.50
C VAL A 142 -3.04 -21.96 3.11
N TYR A 143 -2.79 -20.70 2.79
CA TYR A 143 -2.90 -20.19 1.44
C TYR A 143 -1.53 -20.17 0.76
N ASP A 144 -1.48 -20.75 -0.43
CA ASP A 144 -0.31 -20.75 -1.30
C ASP A 144 -0.62 -19.93 -2.57
N CYS A 145 0.35 -19.14 -3.02
CA CYS A 145 0.29 -18.35 -4.25
C CYS A 145 1.30 -18.88 -5.28
N SER A 146 0.92 -18.83 -6.56
CA SER A 146 1.86 -19.17 -7.64
C SER A 146 3.04 -18.20 -7.66
N LYS A 147 4.27 -18.71 -7.78
CA LYS A 147 5.50 -17.91 -7.92
C LYS A 147 5.40 -16.84 -9.01
N ARG A 148 4.73 -17.16 -10.12
CA ARG A 148 4.53 -16.26 -11.27
C ARG A 148 3.63 -15.05 -10.98
N LYS A 149 2.89 -15.06 -9.87
CA LYS A 149 2.03 -13.96 -9.42
C LYS A 149 2.72 -13.07 -8.39
N CYS A 150 3.96 -13.37 -8.07
CA CYS A 150 4.74 -12.72 -7.04
C CYS A 150 5.87 -11.90 -7.68
N GLU A 151 6.27 -10.84 -6.99
CA GLU A 151 7.45 -10.06 -7.32
C GLU A 151 8.61 -10.51 -6.44
N TRP A 152 9.81 -10.67 -7.01
CA TRP A 152 11.02 -11.10 -6.33
C TRP A 152 12.01 -9.96 -6.29
N VAL A 153 12.49 -9.60 -5.10
CA VAL A 153 13.35 -8.44 -4.90
C VAL A 153 14.58 -8.81 -4.07
N ALA A 154 15.71 -8.22 -4.41
CA ALA A 154 16.90 -8.16 -3.54
C ALA A 154 16.73 -6.98 -2.58
N LEU A 155 17.14 -7.15 -1.31
CA LEU A 155 17.07 -6.14 -0.26
C LEU A 155 18.45 -5.56 0.03
#